data_7dcfc34ef19927af456d5425cfcd8009
#
_entry.id   7dcfc34ef19927af456d5425cfcd8009
#
_cell.length_a   1.000
_cell.length_b   1.000
_cell.length_c   1.000
_cell.angle_alpha   90.00
_cell.angle_beta   90.00
_cell.angle_gamma   90.00
#
_symmetry.space_group_name_H-M   'P 1'
#
loop_
_entity.id
_entity.type
_entity.pdbx_description
1 polymer ?
#
loop_
_entity_poly.entity_id
_entity_poly.type
_entity_poly.pdbx_seq_one_letter_code
_entity_poly.pdbx_strand_id
1 'polypeptide(L)'
;MKALASLMIIAGISIACTSTGTERKGSVPVGVSDTIAAKAPADKGKQAPAASMISDRRAKGGTLNLAFVGDIMPGTTFPDSRLPEKDGATLFKDVDSILTAADVAAGNMEGALADEGETTKKGGKFSYSFRVPTRYGKLIADAGFDFMSMANNHAFDFGLDGVKSTEATLHSNGIAYSGIGGRKESAIVERNGIRYGFCAFGHNSYTLKHADQENVKRIIGNLREKADIVIVSFHGGAEGTAHKHLPQGKEMFLGENRGDLRNFAHFCIDNGADVVYGHGPHVVRAVELYKNHFIAYSLGNFCTPYGVNISGISGYAPVLQLTVNAADGTFVGGKINSFIQQRGKGPRRDPLNLVAKEIRSLTNADFSNPKLTIANDGTISKR
;
A
#
# COMPACT_ATOMS: atom_id res chain seq x y z
N MET A 1 33.80 -5.36 56.96
CA MET A 1 33.76 -6.83 57.14
C MET A 1 33.49 -7.45 55.78
N LYS A 2 34.34 -8.37 55.41
CA LYS A 2 34.54 -8.98 54.12
C LYS A 2 33.35 -9.85 53.66
N ALA A 3 32.90 -9.77 52.40
CA ALA A 3 32.07 -10.75 51.76
C ALA A 3 32.80 -11.38 50.58
N LEU A 4 32.89 -12.71 50.62
CA LEU A 4 33.55 -13.57 49.61
C LEU A 4 32.69 -13.69 48.36
N ALA A 5 33.39 -13.62 47.23
CA ALA A 5 32.87 -14.03 45.92
C ALA A 5 33.14 -15.53 45.73
N SER A 6 32.13 -16.28 45.33
CA SER A 6 32.27 -17.66 44.82
C SER A 6 32.08 -17.71 43.32
N LEU A 7 33.17 -18.11 42.66
CA LEU A 7 33.25 -18.35 41.22
C LEU A 7 32.88 -19.83 40.94
N MET A 8 31.80 -20.11 40.20
CA MET A 8 31.54 -21.44 39.63
C MET A 8 31.88 -21.46 38.15
N ILE A 9 32.89 -22.26 37.82
CA ILE A 9 33.27 -22.63 36.46
C ILE A 9 32.45 -23.89 36.11
N ILE A 10 31.64 -23.82 35.04
CA ILE A 10 31.03 -24.98 34.42
C ILE A 10 31.66 -25.17 33.04
N ALA A 11 32.34 -26.31 32.89
CA ALA A 11 32.96 -26.75 31.65
C ALA A 11 31.89 -27.19 30.64
N GLY A 12 31.92 -26.64 29.44
CA GLY A 12 31.09 -27.05 28.33
C GLY A 12 31.71 -28.25 27.58
N ILE A 13 30.91 -29.29 27.39
CA ILE A 13 31.22 -30.39 26.51
C ILE A 13 30.61 -30.12 25.15
N SER A 14 31.47 -29.92 24.14
CA SER A 14 31.06 -29.82 22.75
C SER A 14 30.90 -31.19 22.14
N ILE A 15 29.70 -31.56 21.74
CA ILE A 15 29.46 -32.76 20.89
C ILE A 15 29.29 -32.24 19.46
N ALA A 16 30.27 -32.58 18.63
CA ALA A 16 30.21 -32.36 17.19
C ALA A 16 29.42 -33.51 16.56
N CYS A 17 28.27 -33.21 16.00
CA CYS A 17 27.56 -34.14 15.10
C CYS A 17 27.82 -33.69 13.65
N THR A 18 28.65 -34.46 12.95
CA THR A 18 28.81 -34.38 11.48
C THR A 18 27.66 -35.13 10.84
N SER A 19 26.78 -34.43 10.14
CA SER A 19 25.84 -35.02 9.20
C SER A 19 26.16 -34.55 7.79
N THR A 20 26.68 -35.48 6.97
CA THR A 20 26.80 -35.34 5.52
C THR A 20 25.40 -35.42 4.91
N GLY A 21 24.87 -34.31 4.45
CA GLY A 21 23.62 -34.21 3.71
C GLY A 21 23.88 -33.63 2.31
N THR A 22 23.70 -34.44 1.30
CA THR A 22 23.80 -34.13 -0.13
C THR A 22 22.83 -33.00 -0.50
N GLU A 23 23.36 -31.92 -1.02
CA GLU A 23 22.60 -30.84 -1.66
C GLU A 23 21.91 -31.34 -2.92
N ARG A 24 20.59 -31.42 -2.91
CA ARG A 24 19.80 -31.43 -4.14
C ARG A 24 19.43 -30.00 -4.47
N LYS A 25 20.08 -29.43 -5.47
CA LYS A 25 19.63 -28.22 -6.17
C LYS A 25 18.34 -28.55 -6.90
N GLY A 26 17.20 -28.22 -6.30
CA GLY A 26 15.91 -28.17 -6.95
C GLY A 26 15.63 -26.72 -7.35
N SER A 27 15.84 -26.36 -8.61
CA SER A 27 15.36 -25.11 -9.19
C SER A 27 13.83 -25.17 -9.30
N VAL A 28 13.16 -24.38 -8.47
CA VAL A 28 11.73 -24.12 -8.60
C VAL A 28 11.56 -23.09 -9.73
N PRO A 29 10.71 -23.31 -10.73
CA PRO A 29 10.48 -22.31 -11.78
C PRO A 29 9.78 -21.10 -11.17
N VAL A 30 10.40 -19.94 -11.32
CA VAL A 30 9.88 -18.64 -10.93
C VAL A 30 8.86 -18.21 -11.98
N GLY A 31 7.67 -17.81 -11.51
CA GLY A 31 6.87 -16.81 -12.18
C GLY A 31 5.78 -17.30 -13.13
N VAL A 32 4.61 -17.58 -12.59
CA VAL A 32 3.36 -17.41 -13.33
C VAL A 32 2.90 -15.99 -13.11
N SER A 33 2.97 -15.16 -14.14
CA SER A 33 2.34 -13.84 -14.18
C SER A 33 0.86 -14.04 -14.47
N ASP A 34 0.04 -14.14 -13.40
CA ASP A 34 -1.42 -14.19 -13.56
C ASP A 34 -1.96 -12.78 -13.83
N THR A 35 -2.47 -12.59 -15.03
CA THR A 35 -3.26 -11.40 -15.37
C THR A 35 -4.67 -11.60 -14.82
N ILE A 36 -5.10 -10.78 -13.86
CA ILE A 36 -6.48 -10.78 -13.38
C ILE A 36 -7.29 -9.84 -14.26
N ALA A 37 -8.16 -10.41 -15.10
CA ALA A 37 -9.18 -9.64 -15.80
C ALA A 37 -10.27 -9.24 -14.79
N ALA A 38 -10.37 -7.95 -14.50
CA ALA A 38 -11.37 -7.44 -13.59
C ALA A 38 -12.76 -7.50 -14.23
N LYS A 39 -13.76 -7.98 -13.47
CA LYS A 39 -15.14 -8.08 -13.89
C LYS A 39 -15.71 -6.69 -14.14
N ALA A 40 -16.05 -6.37 -15.39
CA ALA A 40 -16.74 -5.14 -15.74
C ALA A 40 -18.15 -5.10 -15.14
N PRO A 41 -18.68 -3.93 -14.72
CA PRO A 41 -20.09 -3.78 -14.49
C PRO A 41 -20.83 -4.08 -15.79
N ALA A 42 -21.96 -4.78 -15.70
CA ALA A 42 -22.76 -5.21 -16.86
C ALA A 42 -23.35 -3.99 -17.57
N ASP A 43 -22.65 -3.49 -18.57
CA ASP A 43 -23.18 -2.52 -19.53
C ASP A 43 -23.76 -3.27 -20.73
N LYS A 44 -25.06 -3.06 -20.99
CA LYS A 44 -25.77 -3.58 -22.15
C LYS A 44 -25.63 -2.58 -23.33
N GLY A 45 -24.41 -2.38 -23.82
CA GLY A 45 -24.12 -1.54 -24.98
C GLY A 45 -23.05 -2.17 -25.87
N LYS A 46 -23.32 -2.23 -27.17
CA LYS A 46 -22.51 -2.87 -28.23
C LYS A 46 -21.00 -2.65 -28.09
N GLN A 47 -20.26 -3.72 -27.81
CA GLN A 47 -18.80 -3.73 -27.73
C GLN A 47 -18.17 -3.62 -29.12
N ALA A 48 -17.36 -2.56 -29.34
CA ALA A 48 -16.33 -2.56 -30.37
C ALA A 48 -15.12 -3.40 -29.90
N PRO A 49 -14.33 -4.04 -30.77
CA PRO A 49 -13.24 -4.92 -30.35
C PRO A 49 -12.16 -4.14 -29.58
N ALA A 50 -11.79 -4.65 -28.41
CA ALA A 50 -10.91 -4.01 -27.42
C ALA A 50 -9.56 -3.52 -27.99
N ALA A 51 -9.00 -4.20 -28.97
CA ALA A 51 -7.72 -3.84 -29.61
C ALA A 51 -7.74 -2.49 -30.35
N SER A 52 -8.89 -2.05 -30.89
CA SER A 52 -9.00 -0.78 -31.62
C SER A 52 -9.07 0.45 -30.68
N MET A 53 -9.57 0.26 -29.45
CA MET A 53 -9.69 1.33 -28.47
C MET A 53 -8.36 1.68 -27.78
N ILE A 54 -7.42 0.71 -27.68
CA ILE A 54 -6.09 0.90 -27.08
C ILE A 54 -5.21 1.79 -27.96
N SER A 55 -5.17 1.48 -29.27
CA SER A 55 -4.40 2.29 -30.25
C SER A 55 -4.91 3.72 -30.32
N ASP A 56 -6.22 3.92 -30.15
CA ASP A 56 -6.87 5.23 -30.25
C ASP A 56 -6.62 6.16 -29.06
N ARG A 57 -6.54 5.63 -27.81
CA ARG A 57 -6.25 6.46 -26.62
C ARG A 57 -4.78 6.89 -26.57
N ARG A 58 -3.84 5.98 -26.86
CA ARG A 58 -2.42 6.32 -26.97
C ARG A 58 -2.13 7.27 -28.14
N ALA A 59 -2.79 7.06 -29.28
CA ALA A 59 -2.62 7.91 -30.44
C ALA A 59 -3.26 9.30 -30.31
N LYS A 60 -4.27 9.46 -29.45
CA LYS A 60 -5.04 10.72 -29.28
C LYS A 60 -4.65 11.53 -28.04
N GLY A 61 -3.61 11.16 -27.28
CA GLY A 61 -3.22 11.87 -26.06
C GLY A 61 -4.30 11.81 -24.95
N GLY A 62 -4.93 10.65 -24.78
CA GLY A 62 -5.93 10.44 -23.73
C GLY A 62 -5.33 10.47 -22.31
N THR A 63 -6.19 10.65 -21.32
CA THR A 63 -5.82 10.64 -19.90
C THR A 63 -6.45 9.46 -19.18
N LEU A 64 -5.80 9.03 -18.10
CA LEU A 64 -6.25 7.96 -17.20
C LEU A 64 -6.48 8.54 -15.81
N ASN A 65 -7.52 8.08 -15.13
CA ASN A 65 -7.86 8.50 -13.77
C ASN A 65 -7.56 7.37 -12.81
N LEU A 66 -6.65 7.63 -11.87
CA LEU A 66 -6.19 6.69 -10.86
C LEU A 66 -6.67 7.15 -9.49
N ALA A 67 -7.05 6.23 -8.60
CA ALA A 67 -7.43 6.54 -7.23
C ALA A 67 -6.55 5.78 -6.24
N PHE A 68 -6.02 6.48 -5.24
CA PHE A 68 -5.18 5.90 -4.20
C PHE A 68 -5.68 6.30 -2.81
N VAL A 69 -5.62 5.35 -1.89
CA VAL A 69 -5.95 5.57 -0.48
C VAL A 69 -4.86 5.04 0.44
N GLY A 70 -4.95 5.38 1.72
CA GLY A 70 -4.06 4.91 2.78
C GLY A 70 -4.40 3.51 3.30
N ASP A 71 -4.14 3.29 4.59
CA ASP A 71 -4.23 2.00 5.25
C ASP A 71 -5.69 1.56 5.44
N ILE A 72 -5.98 0.31 5.08
CA ILE A 72 -7.28 -0.34 5.20
C ILE A 72 -7.16 -1.49 6.19
N MET A 73 -7.77 -1.32 7.36
CA MET A 73 -7.99 -2.34 8.38
C MET A 73 -9.42 -2.15 8.91
N PRO A 74 -10.43 -2.67 8.21
CA PRO A 74 -11.84 -2.31 8.41
C PRO A 74 -12.44 -2.84 9.72
N GLY A 75 -11.69 -3.61 10.49
CA GLY A 75 -12.05 -4.17 11.78
C GLY A 75 -11.16 -5.35 12.13
N THR A 76 -11.22 -5.83 13.37
CA THR A 76 -10.43 -6.99 13.82
C THR A 76 -11.26 -7.88 14.73
N THR A 77 -10.97 -9.19 14.69
CA THR A 77 -11.52 -10.19 15.63
C THR A 77 -10.46 -10.68 16.63
N PHE A 78 -9.27 -10.02 16.65
CA PHE A 78 -8.18 -10.41 17.55
C PHE A 78 -7.59 -9.18 18.28
N PRO A 79 -7.23 -9.26 19.56
CA PRO A 79 -7.58 -10.36 20.48
C PRO A 79 -9.08 -10.38 20.82
N ASP A 80 -9.72 -9.22 20.73
CA ASP A 80 -11.14 -9.02 20.94
C ASP A 80 -11.82 -8.57 19.65
N SER A 81 -13.09 -8.94 19.47
CA SER A 81 -13.86 -8.53 18.31
C SER A 81 -14.22 -7.04 18.38
N ARG A 82 -13.73 -6.27 17.39
CA ARG A 82 -13.98 -4.85 17.19
C ARG A 82 -14.33 -4.63 15.73
N LEU A 83 -15.58 -4.89 15.40
CA LEU A 83 -16.09 -4.79 14.04
C LEU A 83 -16.90 -3.50 13.88
N PRO A 84 -16.95 -2.92 12.66
CA PRO A 84 -17.68 -1.69 12.39
C PRO A 84 -19.20 -1.88 12.51
N GLU A 85 -19.90 -0.76 12.64
CA GLU A 85 -21.36 -0.73 12.66
C GLU A 85 -21.94 -1.46 11.44
N LYS A 86 -23.03 -2.22 11.65
CA LYS A 86 -23.71 -2.98 10.58
C LYS A 86 -22.77 -3.92 9.80
N ASP A 87 -21.81 -4.51 10.51
CA ASP A 87 -20.80 -5.39 9.94
C ASP A 87 -20.08 -4.78 8.70
N GLY A 88 -19.85 -3.47 8.72
CA GLY A 88 -19.10 -2.77 7.67
C GLY A 88 -19.92 -2.35 6.44
N ALA A 89 -21.20 -2.64 6.34
CA ALA A 89 -22.03 -2.34 5.17
C ALA A 89 -22.03 -0.85 4.73
N THR A 90 -21.62 0.06 5.61
CA THR A 90 -21.57 1.50 5.31
C THR A 90 -20.17 2.10 5.38
N LEU A 91 -19.13 1.25 5.45
CA LEU A 91 -17.74 1.72 5.62
C LEU A 91 -17.33 2.68 4.50
N PHE A 92 -17.55 2.29 3.26
CA PHE A 92 -17.06 3.00 2.07
C PHE A 92 -18.11 3.89 1.39
N LYS A 93 -19.32 4.05 1.96
CA LYS A 93 -20.47 4.73 1.34
C LYS A 93 -20.24 6.17 0.84
N ASP A 94 -19.26 6.89 1.44
CA ASP A 94 -18.96 8.26 1.04
C ASP A 94 -17.82 8.34 0.01
N VAL A 95 -17.14 7.21 -0.28
CA VAL A 95 -15.95 7.14 -1.13
C VAL A 95 -16.11 6.20 -2.33
N ASP A 96 -17.03 5.25 -2.29
CA ASP A 96 -17.26 4.23 -3.32
C ASP A 96 -17.46 4.83 -4.72
N SER A 97 -18.23 5.90 -4.83
CA SER A 97 -18.46 6.60 -6.10
C SER A 97 -17.19 7.20 -6.71
N ILE A 98 -16.21 7.58 -5.87
CA ILE A 98 -14.91 8.10 -6.33
C ILE A 98 -14.02 6.95 -6.79
N LEU A 99 -14.00 5.86 -6.02
CA LEU A 99 -13.17 4.68 -6.31
C LEU A 99 -13.66 3.97 -7.56
N THR A 100 -14.97 3.75 -7.70
CA THR A 100 -15.57 3.08 -8.86
C THR A 100 -15.52 3.90 -10.16
N ALA A 101 -15.42 5.23 -10.05
CA ALA A 101 -15.28 6.11 -11.21
C ALA A 101 -13.83 6.19 -11.73
N ALA A 102 -12.84 5.71 -10.98
CA ALA A 102 -11.45 5.63 -11.44
C ALA A 102 -11.26 4.47 -12.43
N ASP A 103 -10.26 4.60 -13.32
CA ASP A 103 -9.84 3.50 -14.18
C ASP A 103 -9.23 2.36 -13.35
N VAL A 104 -8.49 2.69 -12.27
CA VAL A 104 -8.07 1.74 -11.21
C VAL A 104 -8.01 2.43 -9.85
N ALA A 105 -8.34 1.66 -8.80
CA ALA A 105 -8.24 2.10 -7.41
C ALA A 105 -7.35 1.16 -6.59
N ALA A 106 -6.47 1.72 -5.76
CA ALA A 106 -5.52 0.95 -4.96
C ALA A 106 -5.35 1.48 -3.53
N GLY A 107 -5.02 0.58 -2.61
CA GLY A 107 -4.76 0.87 -1.19
C GLY A 107 -3.76 -0.10 -0.57
N ASN A 108 -3.65 -0.05 0.76
CA ASN A 108 -2.81 -0.94 1.56
C ASN A 108 -3.66 -1.76 2.52
N MET A 109 -3.61 -3.10 2.40
CA MET A 109 -4.31 -4.02 3.31
C MET A 109 -3.50 -4.18 4.60
N GLU A 110 -3.78 -3.34 5.60
CA GLU A 110 -3.05 -3.25 6.87
C GLU A 110 -3.58 -4.24 7.90
N GLY A 111 -3.47 -5.53 7.58
CA GLY A 111 -3.93 -6.64 8.41
C GLY A 111 -4.10 -7.91 7.59
N ALA A 112 -4.28 -9.03 8.27
CA ALA A 112 -4.54 -10.30 7.62
C ALA A 112 -6.05 -10.52 7.45
N LEU A 113 -6.49 -10.78 6.21
CA LEU A 113 -7.83 -11.30 5.93
C LEU A 113 -7.86 -12.78 6.29
N ALA A 114 -8.28 -13.08 7.53
CA ALA A 114 -8.33 -14.43 8.08
C ALA A 114 -9.44 -14.56 9.12
N ASP A 115 -10.06 -15.73 9.21
CA ASP A 115 -11.11 -16.01 10.18
C ASP A 115 -10.57 -16.72 11.41
N GLU A 116 -9.39 -17.35 11.29
CA GLU A 116 -8.72 -18.14 12.33
C GLU A 116 -7.23 -17.84 12.37
N GLY A 117 -6.51 -18.45 13.29
CA GLY A 117 -5.06 -18.40 13.44
C GLY A 117 -4.62 -17.67 14.69
N GLU A 118 -3.45 -18.08 15.20
CA GLU A 118 -2.78 -17.47 16.34
C GLU A 118 -1.78 -16.42 15.86
N THR A 119 -1.62 -15.35 16.64
CA THR A 119 -0.65 -14.31 16.31
C THR A 119 0.78 -14.80 16.40
N THR A 120 1.60 -14.42 15.45
CA THR A 120 3.06 -14.66 15.49
C THR A 120 3.82 -13.61 16.31
N LYS A 121 3.16 -12.52 16.67
CA LYS A 121 3.79 -11.44 17.46
C LYS A 121 3.87 -11.83 18.94
N LYS A 122 5.07 -11.70 19.49
CA LYS A 122 5.32 -11.92 20.92
C LYS A 122 4.80 -10.74 21.72
N GLY A 123 3.62 -10.71 22.21
CA GLY A 123 3.02 -9.67 23.02
C GLY A 123 3.91 -8.52 23.52
N GLY A 124 3.35 -7.40 23.89
CA GLY A 124 4.07 -6.20 24.36
C GLY A 124 3.24 -4.94 24.17
N LYS A 125 3.66 -3.84 24.80
CA LYS A 125 2.90 -2.56 24.85
C LYS A 125 2.54 -2.00 23.47
N PHE A 126 3.35 -2.30 22.43
CA PHE A 126 3.19 -1.81 21.05
C PHE A 126 3.05 -2.94 20.04
N SER A 127 2.68 -4.14 20.51
CA SER A 127 2.51 -5.32 19.65
C SER A 127 1.02 -5.50 19.34
N TYR A 128 0.60 -5.03 18.20
CA TYR A 128 -0.78 -5.18 17.70
C TYR A 128 -0.82 -6.21 16.57
N SER A 129 -1.90 -7.00 16.55
CA SER A 129 -2.19 -7.93 15.45
C SER A 129 -3.63 -7.73 14.99
N PHE A 130 -3.84 -7.69 13.67
CA PHE A 130 -5.13 -7.40 13.09
C PHE A 130 -5.62 -8.58 12.25
N ARG A 131 -6.67 -9.27 12.75
CA ARG A 131 -7.36 -10.35 12.05
C ARG A 131 -8.69 -9.84 11.53
N VAL A 132 -8.71 -9.52 10.25
CA VAL A 132 -9.86 -8.99 9.55
C VAL A 132 -10.67 -10.16 8.99
N PRO A 133 -11.98 -10.28 9.26
CA PRO A 133 -12.79 -11.37 8.70
C PRO A 133 -12.72 -11.44 7.17
N THR A 134 -12.57 -12.65 6.61
CA THR A 134 -12.44 -12.86 5.16
C THR A 134 -13.63 -12.32 4.37
N ARG A 135 -14.84 -12.31 4.94
CA ARG A 135 -16.03 -11.73 4.31
C ARG A 135 -15.89 -10.24 3.96
N TYR A 136 -14.95 -9.53 4.60
CA TYR A 136 -14.69 -8.12 4.30
C TYR A 136 -13.94 -7.92 2.98
N GLY A 137 -13.35 -8.97 2.41
CA GLY A 137 -12.83 -8.94 1.05
C GLY A 137 -13.88 -8.50 0.03
N LYS A 138 -15.14 -8.94 0.21
CA LYS A 138 -16.25 -8.50 -0.64
C LYS A 138 -16.58 -7.01 -0.46
N LEU A 139 -16.55 -6.48 0.76
CA LEU A 139 -16.80 -5.06 1.01
C LEU A 139 -15.74 -4.17 0.35
N ILE A 140 -14.47 -4.63 0.36
CA ILE A 140 -13.36 -3.96 -0.31
C ILE A 140 -13.55 -3.98 -1.83
N ALA A 141 -13.91 -5.14 -2.40
CA ALA A 141 -14.17 -5.26 -3.83
C ALA A 141 -15.39 -4.41 -4.29
N ASP A 142 -16.50 -4.46 -3.53
CA ASP A 142 -17.70 -3.69 -3.82
C ASP A 142 -17.47 -2.17 -3.75
N ALA A 143 -16.50 -1.72 -2.95
CA ALA A 143 -16.06 -0.32 -2.88
C ALA A 143 -15.28 0.13 -4.13
N GLY A 144 -14.86 -0.79 -5.00
CA GLY A 144 -14.21 -0.51 -6.27
C GLY A 144 -12.68 -0.65 -6.27
N PHE A 145 -12.08 -1.29 -5.26
CA PHE A 145 -10.64 -1.53 -5.25
C PHE A 145 -10.20 -2.63 -6.23
N ASP A 146 -9.15 -2.35 -6.99
CA ASP A 146 -8.54 -3.24 -7.97
C ASP A 146 -7.23 -3.86 -7.48
N PHE A 147 -6.50 -3.16 -6.60
CA PHE A 147 -5.22 -3.61 -6.07
C PHE A 147 -5.06 -3.30 -4.59
N MET A 148 -4.48 -4.26 -3.84
CA MET A 148 -4.07 -4.09 -2.45
C MET A 148 -2.57 -4.41 -2.28
N SER A 149 -1.83 -3.44 -1.72
CA SER A 149 -0.50 -3.71 -1.18
C SER A 149 -0.63 -4.63 0.04
N MET A 150 0.23 -5.64 0.12
CA MET A 150 0.44 -6.50 1.30
C MET A 150 1.82 -6.27 1.92
N ALA A 151 2.59 -5.28 1.44
CA ALA A 151 3.95 -5.02 1.88
C ALA A 151 3.99 -4.18 3.17
N ASN A 152 3.36 -4.61 4.24
CA ASN A 152 3.27 -3.86 5.51
C ASN A 152 3.61 -4.72 6.73
N ASN A 153 3.74 -4.09 7.90
CA ASN A 153 4.12 -4.73 9.17
C ASN A 153 3.01 -5.58 9.82
N HIS A 154 1.81 -5.63 9.24
CA HIS A 154 0.68 -6.44 9.69
C HIS A 154 0.32 -7.60 8.77
N ALA A 155 0.92 -7.69 7.59
CA ALA A 155 0.64 -8.76 6.63
C ALA A 155 0.97 -10.17 7.18
N PHE A 156 1.93 -10.27 8.11
CA PHE A 156 2.39 -11.54 8.70
C PHE A 156 1.93 -11.74 10.14
N ASP A 157 0.93 -11.01 10.62
CA ASP A 157 0.42 -11.08 11.99
C ASP A 157 -0.02 -12.48 12.40
N PHE A 158 -0.54 -13.25 11.45
CA PHE A 158 -0.99 -14.64 11.62
C PHE A 158 -0.15 -15.60 10.77
N GLY A 159 1.11 -15.29 10.58
CA GLY A 159 2.07 -16.13 9.87
C GLY A 159 1.73 -16.36 8.39
N LEU A 160 2.31 -17.41 7.83
CA LEU A 160 2.12 -17.76 6.43
C LEU A 160 0.67 -18.12 6.10
N ASP A 161 -0.07 -18.70 7.04
CA ASP A 161 -1.47 -19.06 6.80
C ASP A 161 -2.37 -17.83 6.73
N GLY A 162 -2.10 -16.81 7.57
CA GLY A 162 -2.73 -15.49 7.43
C GLY A 162 -2.44 -14.81 6.09
N VAL A 163 -1.19 -14.91 5.61
CA VAL A 163 -0.81 -14.41 4.27
C VAL A 163 -1.58 -15.15 3.18
N LYS A 164 -1.59 -16.48 3.19
CA LYS A 164 -2.32 -17.30 2.20
C LYS A 164 -3.82 -17.02 2.19
N SER A 165 -4.42 -16.89 3.38
CA SER A 165 -5.83 -16.53 3.53
C SER A 165 -6.13 -15.17 2.93
N THR A 166 -5.26 -14.17 3.18
CA THR A 166 -5.38 -12.84 2.60
C THR A 166 -5.30 -12.88 1.08
N GLU A 167 -4.29 -13.56 0.52
CA GLU A 167 -4.12 -13.73 -0.92
C GLU A 167 -5.33 -14.43 -1.56
N ALA A 168 -5.83 -15.52 -0.97
CA ALA A 168 -6.99 -16.25 -1.45
C ALA A 168 -8.26 -15.38 -1.42
N THR A 169 -8.44 -14.60 -0.34
CA THR A 169 -9.59 -13.71 -0.19
C THR A 169 -9.56 -12.57 -1.22
N LEU A 170 -8.42 -11.92 -1.42
CA LEU A 170 -8.27 -10.87 -2.42
C LEU A 170 -8.50 -11.43 -3.83
N HIS A 171 -7.86 -12.56 -4.15
CA HIS A 171 -8.01 -13.23 -5.44
C HIS A 171 -9.47 -13.61 -5.75
N SER A 172 -10.16 -14.25 -4.81
CA SER A 172 -11.56 -14.69 -4.99
C SER A 172 -12.54 -13.52 -5.18
N ASN A 173 -12.16 -12.32 -4.73
CA ASN A 173 -12.91 -11.09 -4.92
C ASN A 173 -12.42 -10.25 -6.13
N GLY A 174 -11.50 -10.78 -6.95
CA GLY A 174 -11.01 -10.11 -8.14
C GLY A 174 -10.05 -8.93 -7.86
N ILE A 175 -9.48 -8.87 -6.66
CA ILE A 175 -8.53 -7.82 -6.26
C ILE A 175 -7.11 -8.34 -6.46
N ALA A 176 -6.31 -7.63 -7.24
CA ALA A 176 -4.90 -7.92 -7.42
C ALA A 176 -4.09 -7.52 -6.16
N TYR A 177 -2.95 -8.18 -5.93
CA TYR A 177 -2.10 -7.91 -4.77
C TYR A 177 -0.64 -8.23 -5.06
N SER A 178 0.27 -7.66 -4.26
CA SER A 178 1.68 -8.01 -4.22
C SER A 178 2.33 -7.51 -2.92
N GLY A 179 3.60 -7.86 -2.68
CA GLY A 179 4.38 -7.26 -1.60
C GLY A 179 5.06 -8.24 -0.65
N ILE A 180 4.71 -9.53 -0.69
CA ILE A 180 5.33 -10.56 0.16
C ILE A 180 6.50 -11.21 -0.57
N GLY A 181 7.66 -11.25 0.05
CA GLY A 181 8.87 -11.85 -0.49
C GLY A 181 8.72 -13.36 -0.76
N GLY A 182 9.24 -13.83 -1.90
CA GLY A 182 9.12 -15.22 -2.33
C GLY A 182 7.71 -15.65 -2.74
N ARG A 183 6.78 -14.70 -2.89
CA ARG A 183 5.40 -14.92 -3.34
C ARG A 183 5.11 -14.05 -4.56
N LYS A 184 3.95 -13.41 -4.65
CA LYS A 184 3.57 -12.59 -5.82
C LYS A 184 4.31 -11.24 -5.78
N GLU A 185 5.31 -11.06 -6.67
CA GLU A 185 6.15 -9.87 -6.70
C GLU A 185 5.45 -8.65 -7.31
N SER A 186 4.55 -8.91 -8.26
CA SER A 186 3.82 -7.88 -9.00
C SER A 186 2.49 -8.42 -9.52
N ALA A 187 1.62 -7.52 -9.93
CA ALA A 187 0.34 -7.87 -10.56
C ALA A 187 0.05 -6.93 -11.73
N ILE A 188 -0.74 -7.41 -12.69
CA ILE A 188 -1.28 -6.60 -13.79
C ILE A 188 -2.79 -6.61 -13.67
N VAL A 189 -3.37 -5.42 -13.68
CA VAL A 189 -4.81 -5.18 -13.79
C VAL A 189 -5.08 -4.62 -15.17
N GLU A 190 -5.98 -5.25 -15.92
CA GLU A 190 -6.40 -4.76 -17.22
C GLU A 190 -7.78 -4.12 -17.13
N ARG A 191 -7.88 -2.85 -17.53
CA ARG A 191 -9.11 -2.08 -17.54
C ARG A 191 -9.17 -1.26 -18.85
N ASN A 192 -10.29 -1.37 -19.54
CA ASN A 192 -10.52 -0.61 -20.78
C ASN A 192 -9.35 -0.74 -21.79
N GLY A 193 -8.70 -1.93 -21.81
CA GLY A 193 -7.58 -2.23 -22.67
C GLY A 193 -6.24 -1.58 -22.26
N ILE A 194 -6.14 -0.97 -21.10
CA ILE A 194 -4.89 -0.49 -20.49
C ILE A 194 -4.45 -1.48 -19.42
N ARG A 195 -3.16 -1.80 -19.41
CA ARG A 195 -2.52 -2.69 -18.45
C ARG A 195 -1.82 -1.87 -17.38
N TYR A 196 -2.33 -1.91 -16.17
CA TYR A 196 -1.76 -1.27 -15.00
C TYR A 196 -0.92 -2.28 -14.25
N GLY A 197 0.40 -2.09 -14.22
CA GLY A 197 1.33 -2.93 -13.47
C GLY A 197 1.52 -2.39 -12.06
N PHE A 198 1.36 -3.26 -11.06
CA PHE A 198 1.51 -2.92 -9.65
C PHE A 198 2.60 -3.75 -9.00
N CYS A 199 3.42 -3.12 -8.15
CA CYS A 199 4.26 -3.80 -7.19
C CYS A 199 4.30 -3.03 -5.87
N ALA A 200 4.62 -3.74 -4.77
CA ALA A 200 4.61 -3.16 -3.44
C ALA A 200 5.85 -3.60 -2.65
N PHE A 201 6.44 -2.67 -1.88
CA PHE A 201 7.67 -2.88 -1.11
C PHE A 201 7.51 -2.41 0.33
N GLY A 202 8.15 -3.12 1.26
CA GLY A 202 8.14 -2.77 2.67
C GLY A 202 9.53 -2.85 3.29
N HIS A 203 9.62 -2.61 4.62
CA HIS A 203 10.88 -2.72 5.35
C HIS A 203 11.03 -4.07 6.08
N ASN A 204 9.94 -4.80 6.32
CA ASN A 204 9.92 -6.02 7.11
C ASN A 204 10.63 -7.18 6.39
N SER A 205 11.13 -8.17 7.16
CA SER A 205 11.92 -9.28 6.63
C SER A 205 11.16 -10.16 5.64
N TYR A 206 9.86 -10.25 5.77
CA TYR A 206 8.96 -11.07 4.92
C TYR A 206 8.36 -10.31 3.73
N THR A 207 8.58 -9.00 3.61
CA THR A 207 8.14 -8.21 2.47
C THR A 207 9.19 -8.19 1.36
N LEU A 208 8.80 -7.82 0.15
CA LEU A 208 9.72 -7.30 -0.86
C LEU A 208 10.33 -6.02 -0.31
N LYS A 209 11.66 -5.98 -0.17
CA LYS A 209 12.34 -4.91 0.56
C LYS A 209 12.59 -3.69 -0.33
N HIS A 210 12.14 -2.52 0.11
CA HIS A 210 12.48 -1.26 -0.54
C HIS A 210 13.99 -0.92 -0.48
N ALA A 211 14.74 -1.51 0.46
CA ALA A 211 16.20 -1.34 0.55
C ALA A 211 16.98 -2.21 -0.46
N ASP A 212 16.36 -3.20 -1.09
CA ASP A 212 16.96 -4.08 -2.11
C ASP A 212 16.78 -3.45 -3.50
N GLN A 213 17.64 -2.49 -3.82
CA GLN A 213 17.53 -1.71 -5.05
C GLN A 213 17.63 -2.56 -6.31
N GLU A 214 18.44 -3.62 -6.32
CA GLU A 214 18.57 -4.51 -7.47
C GLU A 214 17.25 -5.22 -7.76
N ASN A 215 16.61 -5.77 -6.72
CA ASN A 215 15.32 -6.43 -6.85
C ASN A 215 14.21 -5.45 -7.21
N VAL A 216 14.19 -4.25 -6.62
CA VAL A 216 13.25 -3.18 -6.97
C VAL A 216 13.36 -2.83 -8.46
N LYS A 217 14.59 -2.59 -8.95
CA LYS A 217 14.85 -2.29 -10.37
C LYS A 217 14.39 -3.42 -11.28
N ARG A 218 14.70 -4.68 -10.91
CA ARG A 218 14.30 -5.86 -11.69
C ARG A 218 12.77 -5.97 -11.80
N ILE A 219 12.05 -5.82 -10.68
CA ILE A 219 10.58 -5.94 -10.66
C ILE A 219 9.92 -4.82 -11.48
N ILE A 220 10.37 -3.58 -11.30
CA ILE A 220 9.84 -2.43 -12.06
C ILE A 220 10.15 -2.59 -13.55
N GLY A 221 11.38 -3.00 -13.91
CA GLY A 221 11.76 -3.27 -15.29
C GLY A 221 10.89 -4.34 -15.95
N ASN A 222 10.66 -5.46 -15.26
CA ASN A 222 9.77 -6.52 -15.75
C ASN A 222 8.32 -6.06 -15.94
N LEU A 223 7.83 -5.15 -15.07
CA LEU A 223 6.51 -4.56 -15.23
C LEU A 223 6.47 -3.59 -16.41
N ARG A 224 7.51 -2.78 -16.62
CA ARG A 224 7.58 -1.83 -17.73
C ARG A 224 7.50 -2.51 -19.11
N GLU A 225 7.99 -3.75 -19.22
CA GLU A 225 7.86 -4.55 -20.45
C GLU A 225 6.44 -5.04 -20.72
N LYS A 226 5.59 -5.16 -19.68
CA LYS A 226 4.29 -5.84 -19.74
C LYS A 226 3.10 -4.91 -19.50
N ALA A 227 3.33 -3.76 -18.89
CA ALA A 227 2.29 -2.83 -18.47
C ALA A 227 2.43 -1.49 -19.23
N ASP A 228 1.30 -0.82 -19.38
CA ASP A 228 1.23 0.49 -19.99
C ASP A 228 1.52 1.60 -18.97
N ILE A 229 1.06 1.40 -17.73
CA ILE A 229 1.31 2.26 -16.57
C ILE A 229 1.86 1.41 -15.43
N VAL A 230 2.97 1.84 -14.80
CA VAL A 230 3.61 1.15 -13.67
C VAL A 230 3.42 1.96 -12.39
N ILE A 231 2.81 1.33 -11.40
CA ILE A 231 2.44 1.93 -10.12
C ILE A 231 3.16 1.18 -9.00
N VAL A 232 3.89 1.92 -8.18
CA VAL A 232 4.64 1.38 -7.06
C VAL A 232 3.99 1.82 -5.74
N SER A 233 3.69 0.85 -4.87
CA SER A 233 3.32 1.10 -3.49
C SER A 233 4.52 0.85 -2.56
N PHE A 234 4.61 1.59 -1.45
CA PHE A 234 5.55 1.27 -0.40
C PHE A 234 4.98 1.46 1.01
N HIS A 235 5.53 0.73 1.98
CA HIS A 235 5.24 0.87 3.40
C HIS A 235 6.54 1.08 4.17
N GLY A 236 6.67 2.24 4.81
CA GLY A 236 7.88 2.63 5.54
C GLY A 236 7.74 3.99 6.22
N GLY A 237 8.84 4.48 6.80
CA GLY A 237 8.87 5.71 7.56
C GLY A 237 8.49 5.56 9.03
N ALA A 238 8.87 6.54 9.83
CA ALA A 238 8.54 6.61 11.25
C ALA A 238 7.06 6.96 11.46
N GLU A 239 6.44 6.38 12.49
CA GLU A 239 5.00 6.45 12.73
C GLU A 239 4.58 7.61 13.64
N GLY A 240 3.38 8.10 13.40
CA GLY A 240 2.68 9.04 14.27
C GLY A 240 2.85 10.52 13.92
N THR A 241 2.12 11.35 14.64
CA THR A 241 1.95 12.80 14.34
C THR A 241 3.26 13.60 14.44
N ALA A 242 4.22 13.14 15.25
CA ALA A 242 5.56 13.74 15.35
C ALA A 242 6.40 13.52 14.09
N HIS A 243 6.04 12.56 13.25
CA HIS A 243 6.78 12.16 12.05
C HIS A 243 6.04 12.48 10.74
N LYS A 244 5.15 13.46 10.75
CA LYS A 244 4.38 13.86 9.57
C LYS A 244 5.22 14.52 8.47
N HIS A 245 6.35 15.13 8.81
CA HIS A 245 7.28 15.72 7.85
C HIS A 245 8.15 14.64 7.20
N LEU A 246 8.48 14.84 5.92
CA LEU A 246 9.33 13.95 5.16
C LEU A 246 10.82 14.34 5.40
N PRO A 247 11.59 13.54 6.15
CA PRO A 247 12.99 13.88 6.42
C PRO A 247 13.89 13.63 5.18
N GLN A 248 15.11 14.12 5.27
CA GLN A 248 16.18 13.71 4.37
C GLN A 248 16.87 12.46 4.95
N GLY A 249 17.07 11.44 4.10
CA GLY A 249 17.76 10.22 4.50
C GLY A 249 16.91 9.20 5.24
N LYS A 250 17.58 8.26 5.91
CA LYS A 250 16.94 7.10 6.54
C LYS A 250 16.16 7.46 7.80
N GLU A 251 15.00 6.88 7.93
CA GLU A 251 14.17 6.98 9.13
C GLU A 251 14.37 5.76 10.03
N MET A 252 14.59 6.02 11.32
CA MET A 252 14.65 5.00 12.36
C MET A 252 13.42 5.12 13.27
N PHE A 253 12.73 4.01 13.56
CA PHE A 253 11.59 3.99 14.46
C PHE A 253 11.55 2.69 15.25
N LEU A 254 11.45 2.78 16.58
CA LEU A 254 11.48 1.62 17.51
C LEU A 254 12.66 0.65 17.26
N GLY A 255 13.82 1.19 16.87
CA GLY A 255 15.02 0.40 16.57
C GLY A 255 15.06 -0.22 15.16
N GLU A 256 14.02 -0.05 14.35
CA GLU A 256 13.95 -0.53 12.99
C GLU A 256 14.33 0.55 11.97
N ASN A 257 15.03 0.14 10.91
CA ASN A 257 15.27 1.00 9.76
C ASN A 257 14.03 0.98 8.86
N ARG A 258 13.29 2.09 8.85
CA ARG A 258 12.03 2.26 8.14
C ARG A 258 12.20 2.83 6.71
N GLY A 259 13.45 3.00 6.25
CA GLY A 259 13.82 3.38 4.89
C GLY A 259 14.20 4.83 4.71
N ASP A 260 14.80 5.11 3.57
CA ASP A 260 14.98 6.44 2.98
C ASP A 260 13.93 6.59 1.88
N LEU A 261 12.77 7.07 2.26
CA LEU A 261 11.59 7.02 1.39
C LEU A 261 11.67 7.99 0.22
N ARG A 262 12.37 9.12 0.40
CA ARG A 262 12.59 10.07 -0.70
C ARG A 262 13.47 9.44 -1.77
N ASN A 263 14.61 8.90 -1.39
CA ASN A 263 15.50 8.23 -2.34
C ASN A 263 14.86 7.00 -2.96
N PHE A 264 14.09 6.23 -2.18
CA PHE A 264 13.38 5.07 -2.72
C PHE A 264 12.35 5.46 -3.80
N ALA A 265 11.52 6.48 -3.54
CA ALA A 265 10.51 6.92 -4.49
C ALA A 265 11.15 7.48 -5.78
N HIS A 266 12.20 8.29 -5.65
CA HIS A 266 12.97 8.77 -6.80
C HIS A 266 13.60 7.62 -7.58
N PHE A 267 14.19 6.63 -6.89
CA PHE A 267 14.76 5.44 -7.52
C PHE A 267 13.70 4.65 -8.30
N CYS A 268 12.48 4.51 -7.79
CA CYS A 268 11.39 3.84 -8.51
C CYS A 268 11.04 4.57 -9.82
N ILE A 269 10.88 5.90 -9.77
CA ILE A 269 10.61 6.71 -10.98
C ILE A 269 11.77 6.59 -11.98
N ASP A 270 13.01 6.67 -11.51
CA ASP A 270 14.20 6.58 -12.35
C ASP A 270 14.36 5.22 -13.04
N ASN A 271 13.72 4.19 -12.51
CA ASN A 271 13.72 2.84 -13.09
C ASN A 271 12.42 2.47 -13.80
N GLY A 272 11.50 3.43 -14.04
CA GLY A 272 10.36 3.26 -14.93
C GLY A 272 9.00 3.18 -14.24
N ALA A 273 8.88 3.53 -12.96
CA ALA A 273 7.58 3.74 -12.33
C ALA A 273 6.96 5.07 -12.81
N ASP A 274 5.65 5.08 -13.03
CA ASP A 274 4.89 6.26 -13.43
C ASP A 274 4.26 6.97 -12.22
N VAL A 275 3.87 6.21 -11.20
CA VAL A 275 3.31 6.73 -9.95
C VAL A 275 3.87 5.96 -8.76
N VAL A 276 4.19 6.69 -7.68
CA VAL A 276 4.59 6.08 -6.40
C VAL A 276 3.68 6.59 -5.29
N TYR A 277 3.15 5.70 -4.45
CA TYR A 277 2.34 6.07 -3.30
C TYR A 277 2.72 5.26 -2.05
N GLY A 278 2.71 5.91 -0.90
CA GLY A 278 3.28 5.36 0.33
C GLY A 278 2.31 5.25 1.49
N HIS A 279 2.71 4.39 2.43
CA HIS A 279 2.04 4.05 3.69
C HIS A 279 3.06 3.89 4.82
N GLY A 280 2.58 3.72 6.06
CA GLY A 280 3.38 3.37 7.22
C GLY A 280 3.41 4.43 8.32
N PRO A 281 3.50 5.75 8.03
CA PRO A 281 3.50 6.76 9.08
C PRO A 281 2.18 6.91 9.81
N HIS A 282 1.08 6.33 9.33
CA HIS A 282 -0.28 6.47 9.87
C HIS A 282 -0.78 7.92 9.97
N VAL A 283 -0.11 8.82 9.27
CA VAL A 283 -0.49 10.22 9.05
C VAL A 283 -0.17 10.58 7.61
N VAL A 284 -0.88 11.55 7.06
CA VAL A 284 -0.58 12.07 5.72
C VAL A 284 0.76 12.78 5.71
N ARG A 285 1.50 12.67 4.60
CA ARG A 285 2.76 13.38 4.34
C ARG A 285 2.67 14.20 3.06
N ALA A 286 3.74 14.90 2.75
CA ALA A 286 3.91 15.68 1.53
C ALA A 286 3.71 14.85 0.25
N VAL A 287 3.43 15.55 -0.84
CA VAL A 287 3.42 14.99 -2.21
C VAL A 287 4.45 15.73 -3.07
N GLU A 288 4.95 15.06 -4.10
CA GLU A 288 5.99 15.61 -4.97
C GLU A 288 5.69 15.34 -6.44
N LEU A 289 6.15 16.23 -7.32
CA LEU A 289 6.28 16.00 -8.74
C LEU A 289 7.77 15.86 -9.09
N TYR A 290 8.21 14.63 -9.29
CA TYR A 290 9.59 14.31 -9.66
C TYR A 290 9.65 13.83 -11.11
N LYS A 291 10.43 14.49 -11.97
CA LYS A 291 10.54 14.20 -13.41
C LYS A 291 9.17 14.07 -14.12
N ASN A 292 8.19 14.89 -13.76
CA ASN A 292 6.81 14.87 -14.22
C ASN A 292 5.95 13.67 -13.74
N HIS A 293 6.44 12.84 -12.85
CA HIS A 293 5.72 11.73 -12.23
C HIS A 293 5.33 12.07 -10.79
N PHE A 294 4.18 11.58 -10.35
CA PHE A 294 3.61 11.93 -9.05
C PHE A 294 4.06 10.96 -7.95
N ILE A 295 4.44 11.51 -6.81
CA ILE A 295 4.79 10.76 -5.61
C ILE A 295 3.92 11.25 -4.44
N ALA A 296 3.26 10.31 -3.72
CA ALA A 296 2.62 10.56 -2.43
C ALA A 296 3.42 9.80 -1.35
N TYR A 297 3.98 10.51 -0.37
CA TYR A 297 4.88 9.88 0.61
C TYR A 297 4.17 9.16 1.75
N SER A 298 2.94 9.52 2.07
CA SER A 298 2.03 8.74 2.90
C SER A 298 0.60 9.24 2.72
N LEU A 299 -0.32 8.32 2.55
CA LEU A 299 -1.76 8.60 2.52
C LEU A 299 -2.43 8.35 3.88
N GLY A 300 -1.63 8.04 4.92
CA GLY A 300 -2.11 7.85 6.29
C GLY A 300 -3.11 6.70 6.45
N ASN A 301 -3.90 6.75 7.51
CA ASN A 301 -4.97 5.79 7.76
C ASN A 301 -6.18 6.14 6.90
N PHE A 302 -6.74 5.19 6.14
CA PHE A 302 -7.91 5.46 5.32
C PHE A 302 -9.19 4.86 5.92
N CYS A 303 -9.21 3.57 6.18
CA CYS A 303 -10.35 2.89 6.77
C CYS A 303 -9.89 1.95 7.88
N THR A 304 -9.63 2.54 9.05
CA THR A 304 -9.14 1.86 10.26
C THR A 304 -10.02 2.23 11.45
N PRO A 305 -11.34 1.89 11.41
CA PRO A 305 -12.32 2.39 12.38
C PRO A 305 -12.06 1.96 13.82
N TYR A 306 -11.23 0.91 14.02
CA TYR A 306 -10.80 0.39 15.31
C TYR A 306 -9.33 -0.08 15.25
N GLY A 307 -8.70 -0.24 16.41
CA GLY A 307 -7.34 -0.80 16.53
C GLY A 307 -6.22 0.19 16.30
N VAL A 308 -6.45 1.25 15.54
CA VAL A 308 -5.48 2.31 15.25
C VAL A 308 -5.97 3.64 15.79
N ASN A 309 -5.05 4.54 16.15
CA ASN A 309 -5.40 5.89 16.56
C ASN A 309 -5.89 6.71 15.34
N ILE A 310 -7.09 7.25 15.43
CA ILE A 310 -7.71 8.11 14.41
C ILE A 310 -8.05 9.51 14.95
N SER A 311 -7.43 9.93 16.05
CA SER A 311 -7.66 11.25 16.63
C SER A 311 -6.85 12.34 15.92
N GLY A 312 -7.45 13.50 15.68
CA GLY A 312 -6.79 14.60 15.00
C GLY A 312 -6.30 14.22 13.60
N ILE A 313 -5.07 14.59 13.25
CA ILE A 313 -4.49 14.33 11.92
C ILE A 313 -4.26 12.83 11.63
N SER A 314 -4.23 11.97 12.64
CA SER A 314 -4.19 10.51 12.44
C SER A 314 -5.49 9.94 11.86
N GLY A 315 -6.58 10.70 11.92
CA GLY A 315 -7.86 10.36 11.30
C GLY A 315 -8.04 10.91 9.90
N TYR A 316 -7.06 11.62 9.34
CA TYR A 316 -7.11 12.14 7.97
C TYR A 316 -7.03 11.00 6.97
N ALA A 317 -8.01 10.92 6.08
CA ALA A 317 -8.26 9.78 5.20
C ALA A 317 -8.47 10.24 3.75
N PRO A 318 -7.44 10.70 3.04
CA PRO A 318 -7.60 11.18 1.68
C PRO A 318 -7.98 10.06 0.71
N VAL A 319 -8.79 10.41 -0.29
CA VAL A 319 -8.80 9.71 -1.59
C VAL A 319 -8.06 10.60 -2.57
N LEU A 320 -6.86 10.18 -2.95
CA LEU A 320 -6.04 10.86 -3.94
C LEU A 320 -6.46 10.41 -5.34
N GLN A 321 -7.06 11.30 -6.11
CA GLN A 321 -7.30 11.09 -7.53
C GLN A 321 -6.19 11.72 -8.35
N LEU A 322 -5.62 10.98 -9.28
CA LEU A 322 -4.62 11.47 -10.23
C LEU A 322 -5.12 11.30 -11.66
N THR A 323 -4.90 12.33 -12.46
CA THR A 323 -5.02 12.25 -13.91
C THR A 323 -3.63 12.19 -14.49
N VAL A 324 -3.32 11.11 -15.22
CA VAL A 324 -2.03 10.92 -15.90
C VAL A 324 -2.23 10.78 -17.42
N ASN A 325 -1.20 11.12 -18.16
CA ASN A 325 -1.19 10.90 -19.60
C ASN A 325 -1.12 9.39 -19.91
N ALA A 326 -2.00 8.91 -20.77
CA ALA A 326 -2.07 7.49 -21.13
C ALA A 326 -0.85 6.99 -21.92
N ALA A 327 -0.12 7.89 -22.59
CA ALA A 327 1.03 7.52 -23.41
C ALA A 327 2.29 7.24 -22.59
N ASP A 328 2.52 8.02 -21.51
CA ASP A 328 3.80 8.02 -20.80
C ASP A 328 3.67 8.08 -19.26
N GLY A 329 2.45 8.03 -18.71
CA GLY A 329 2.21 8.06 -17.27
C GLY A 329 2.52 9.40 -16.57
N THR A 330 2.88 10.45 -17.34
CA THR A 330 3.19 11.76 -16.76
C THR A 330 1.95 12.41 -16.13
N PHE A 331 2.15 13.07 -14.99
CA PHE A 331 1.10 13.76 -14.26
C PHE A 331 0.48 14.90 -15.08
N VAL A 332 -0.83 14.93 -15.17
CA VAL A 332 -1.62 15.98 -15.83
C VAL A 332 -2.29 16.88 -14.79
N GLY A 333 -2.95 16.29 -13.79
CA GLY A 333 -3.65 16.96 -12.73
C GLY A 333 -4.13 15.98 -11.67
N GLY A 334 -4.80 16.47 -10.63
CA GLY A 334 -5.35 15.58 -9.61
C GLY A 334 -6.22 16.30 -8.60
N LYS A 335 -6.70 15.55 -7.62
CA LYS A 335 -7.50 16.04 -6.52
C LYS A 335 -7.28 15.23 -5.24
N ILE A 336 -7.08 15.90 -4.14
CA ILE A 336 -7.15 15.33 -2.81
C ILE A 336 -8.59 15.50 -2.34
N ASN A 337 -9.36 14.43 -2.39
CA ASN A 337 -10.69 14.41 -1.80
C ASN A 337 -10.54 14.18 -0.29
N SER A 338 -10.95 15.16 0.50
CA SER A 338 -10.77 15.15 1.95
C SER A 338 -11.85 14.34 2.64
N PHE A 339 -11.42 13.36 3.44
CA PHE A 339 -12.26 12.60 4.36
C PHE A 339 -11.58 12.52 5.73
N ILE A 340 -12.39 12.37 6.77
CA ILE A 340 -11.94 12.14 8.15
C ILE A 340 -12.61 10.86 8.65
N GLN A 341 -11.82 10.00 9.28
CA GLN A 341 -12.34 8.77 9.84
C GLN A 341 -13.24 9.03 11.05
N GLN A 342 -14.35 8.33 11.09
CA GLN A 342 -15.22 8.25 12.25
C GLN A 342 -15.15 6.83 12.83
N ARG A 343 -14.95 6.74 14.15
CA ARG A 343 -14.86 5.44 14.86
C ARG A 343 -16.09 4.59 14.57
N GLY A 344 -15.87 3.33 14.18
CA GLY A 344 -16.91 2.38 13.82
C GLY A 344 -17.57 2.59 12.47
N LYS A 345 -17.30 3.70 11.76
CA LYS A 345 -17.99 4.09 10.54
C LYS A 345 -17.08 4.22 9.30
N GLY A 346 -15.75 4.35 9.51
CA GLY A 346 -14.79 4.58 8.43
C GLY A 346 -14.75 6.03 7.94
N PRO A 347 -14.20 6.29 6.72
CA PRO A 347 -14.02 7.64 6.18
C PRO A 347 -15.37 8.32 5.89
N ARG A 348 -15.46 9.59 6.30
CA ARG A 348 -16.61 10.47 6.05
C ARG A 348 -16.13 11.78 5.47
N ARG A 349 -16.94 12.37 4.60
CA ARG A 349 -16.58 13.61 3.88
C ARG A 349 -16.17 14.73 4.85
N ASP A 350 -15.06 15.39 4.56
CA ASP A 350 -14.58 16.56 5.27
C ASP A 350 -14.92 17.82 4.46
N PRO A 351 -15.98 18.56 4.84
CA PRO A 351 -16.42 19.76 4.10
C PRO A 351 -15.45 20.93 4.23
N LEU A 352 -14.52 20.88 5.19
CA LEU A 352 -13.53 21.93 5.42
C LEU A 352 -12.23 21.71 4.64
N ASN A 353 -12.11 20.58 3.96
CA ASN A 353 -10.89 20.18 3.22
C ASN A 353 -9.61 20.23 4.07
N LEU A 354 -9.69 19.84 5.35
CA LEU A 354 -8.57 19.87 6.28
C LEU A 354 -7.42 18.98 5.83
N VAL A 355 -7.75 17.81 5.25
CA VAL A 355 -6.75 16.86 4.75
C VAL A 355 -5.93 17.46 3.59
N ALA A 356 -6.61 18.09 2.62
CA ALA A 356 -5.94 18.75 1.50
C ALA A 356 -5.08 19.94 1.97
N LYS A 357 -5.57 20.70 2.96
CA LYS A 357 -4.80 21.80 3.57
C LYS A 357 -3.56 21.30 4.30
N GLU A 358 -3.64 20.18 5.04
CA GLU A 358 -2.49 19.57 5.71
C GLU A 358 -1.45 19.09 4.71
N ILE A 359 -1.84 18.33 3.68
CA ILE A 359 -0.91 17.85 2.64
C ILE A 359 -0.25 19.02 1.92
N ARG A 360 -0.99 20.10 1.62
CA ARG A 360 -0.42 21.34 1.06
C ARG A 360 0.61 21.98 1.98
N SER A 361 0.30 22.08 3.27
CA SER A 361 1.20 22.65 4.28
C SER A 361 2.50 21.86 4.34
N LEU A 362 2.40 20.54 4.42
CA LEU A 362 3.55 19.63 4.44
C LEU A 362 4.37 19.71 3.14
N THR A 363 3.70 19.73 1.98
CA THR A 363 4.36 19.83 0.68
C THR A 363 5.18 21.12 0.57
N ASN A 364 4.62 22.26 1.02
CA ASN A 364 5.33 23.54 1.01
C ASN A 364 6.45 23.63 2.05
N ALA A 365 6.34 22.89 3.16
CA ALA A 365 7.37 22.86 4.20
C ALA A 365 8.54 21.94 3.86
N ASP A 366 8.26 20.76 3.28
CA ASP A 366 9.25 19.71 3.08
C ASP A 366 10.03 19.85 1.75
N PHE A 367 9.53 20.70 0.83
CA PHE A 367 10.17 21.01 -0.45
C PHE A 367 10.41 22.51 -0.60
N SER A 368 11.66 22.90 -0.81
CA SER A 368 12.05 24.30 -1.00
C SER A 368 11.48 24.92 -2.28
N ASN A 369 11.20 24.10 -3.29
CA ASN A 369 10.60 24.52 -4.57
C ASN A 369 9.62 23.46 -5.07
N PRO A 370 8.43 23.35 -4.44
CA PRO A 370 7.44 22.36 -4.84
C PRO A 370 6.91 22.70 -6.23
N LYS A 371 6.91 21.70 -7.12
CA LYS A 371 6.44 21.82 -8.52
C LYS A 371 4.92 21.62 -8.65
N LEU A 372 4.23 21.52 -7.53
CA LEU A 372 2.78 21.35 -7.45
C LEU A 372 2.14 22.52 -6.71
N THR A 373 0.95 22.88 -7.14
CA THR A 373 0.02 23.73 -6.39
C THR A 373 -1.15 22.89 -5.93
N ILE A 374 -1.52 22.99 -4.65
CA ILE A 374 -2.71 22.35 -4.09
C ILE A 374 -3.67 23.46 -3.65
N ALA A 375 -4.82 23.55 -4.31
CA ALA A 375 -5.84 24.54 -4.02
C ALA A 375 -6.62 24.24 -2.73
N ASN A 376 -7.45 25.17 -2.27
CA ASN A 376 -8.24 24.99 -1.05
C ASN A 376 -9.29 23.87 -1.16
N ASP A 377 -9.75 23.59 -2.35
CA ASP A 377 -10.71 22.50 -2.65
C ASP A 377 -10.03 21.14 -2.89
N GLY A 378 -8.71 21.08 -2.74
CA GLY A 378 -7.89 19.89 -2.94
C GLY A 378 -7.43 19.67 -4.38
N THR A 379 -7.77 20.53 -5.34
CA THR A 379 -7.29 20.42 -6.72
C THR A 379 -5.78 20.55 -6.80
N ILE A 380 -5.12 19.63 -7.51
CA ILE A 380 -3.67 19.58 -7.70
C ILE A 380 -3.35 19.94 -9.15
N SER A 381 -2.45 20.89 -9.34
CA SER A 381 -1.94 21.28 -10.65
C SER A 381 -0.41 21.44 -10.65
N LYS A 382 0.20 21.39 -11.84
CA LYS A 382 1.61 21.79 -12.00
C LYS A 382 1.74 23.30 -11.70
N ARG A 383 2.85 23.65 -11.10
CA ARG A 383 3.21 25.03 -10.80
C ARG A 383 3.87 25.69 -12.00
#